data_bf7c5c34e3791a5aff8677f32b8b3ebf
#
_entry.id   bf7c5c34e3791a5aff8677f32b8b3ebf
#
_cell.length_a   1.000
_cell.length_b   1.000
_cell.length_c   1.000
_cell.angle_alpha   90.00
_cell.angle_beta   90.00
_cell.angle_gamma   90.00
#
_symmetry.space_group_name_H-M   'P 1'
#
loop_
_entity.id
_entity.type
_entity.pdbx_description
1 polymer ?
#
loop_
_entity_poly.entity_id
_entity_poly.type
_entity_poly.pdbx_seq_one_letter_code
_entity_poly.pdbx_strand_id
1 'polypeptide(L)'
;MVKLNVHNFMKKIATYVHPERGFLPDPDPLLELPLAYRAWDELNNAMPELLHNNDFRDALNNIPQLDPSGIKNGPELDRSMRQLSMFANAYVNWGEEPVKSIPKNLAIPLWEIAHRSGRPPIASHASIVLSNWRRIDPDGPIVPENLKTLQNFFGGKDEDWFYLATVGVESVGGCAMSKLFSCLDAIKNNKSNIVVTSLNDLASIIHKINLALERMYEHCRADIFYHRVRPFLKGWPDDGIVYEGVNEEPKIFFGGSAAQSSLLQTLDAGLGITHPSDKSGPFLIQMRKYMPPNHSKVISLLELDPILLKYLNKNKSIELKDAYKKCISGLNIFRKKHLEMAIHYISDQEKKGEEGEGTGGTEFITFLTTARNETHLLMEKE
;
A
#
# COMPACT_ATOMS: atom_id res chain seq x y z
N MET A 1 26.27 16.57 -12.32
CA MET A 1 25.76 15.18 -12.38
C MET A 1 26.65 14.28 -11.55
N VAL A 2 26.24 13.95 -10.32
CA VAL A 2 26.99 13.01 -9.46
C VAL A 2 26.78 11.62 -10.04
N LYS A 3 27.81 11.02 -10.62
CA LYS A 3 27.82 9.59 -10.94
C LYS A 3 27.68 8.82 -9.64
N LEU A 4 26.46 8.42 -9.29
CA LEU A 4 26.24 7.49 -8.17
C LEU A 4 27.06 6.23 -8.51
N ASN A 5 28.04 5.93 -7.65
CA ASN A 5 28.85 4.73 -7.77
C ASN A 5 27.93 3.52 -7.70
N VAL A 6 27.87 2.74 -8.77
CA VAL A 6 26.93 1.63 -9.01
C VAL A 6 26.90 0.60 -7.86
N HIS A 7 28.06 0.38 -7.20
CA HIS A 7 28.14 -0.49 -6.02
C HIS A 7 27.36 0.07 -4.82
N ASN A 8 27.31 1.39 -4.66
CA ASN A 8 26.49 2.05 -3.62
C ASN A 8 24.98 1.99 -3.90
N PHE A 9 24.56 1.84 -5.15
CA PHE A 9 23.16 1.80 -5.54
C PHE A 9 22.44 0.54 -5.00
N MET A 10 22.97 -0.66 -5.30
CA MET A 10 22.34 -1.91 -4.83
C MET A 10 22.44 -2.08 -3.31
N LYS A 11 23.57 -1.69 -2.71
CA LYS A 11 23.70 -1.64 -1.26
C LYS A 11 22.63 -0.74 -0.63
N LYS A 12 22.36 0.42 -1.23
CA LYS A 12 21.37 1.37 -0.74
C LYS A 12 19.94 0.83 -0.86
N ILE A 13 19.59 0.16 -1.97
CA ILE A 13 18.28 -0.50 -2.11
C ILE A 13 18.11 -1.59 -1.04
N ALA A 14 19.14 -2.42 -0.83
CA ALA A 14 19.12 -3.49 0.18
C ALA A 14 18.95 -2.99 1.62
N THR A 15 19.16 -1.70 1.90
CA THR A 15 18.85 -1.11 3.21
C THR A 15 17.38 -0.71 3.38
N TYR A 16 16.60 -0.69 2.30
CA TYR A 16 15.22 -0.22 2.30
C TYR A 16 14.20 -1.32 2.06
N VAL A 17 14.64 -2.49 1.60
CA VAL A 17 13.77 -3.62 1.25
C VAL A 17 14.31 -4.89 1.89
N HIS A 18 13.48 -5.56 2.70
CA HIS A 18 13.88 -6.82 3.31
C HIS A 18 14.03 -7.91 2.24
N PRO A 19 15.10 -8.76 2.27
CA PRO A 19 15.38 -9.71 1.21
C PRO A 19 14.30 -10.81 1.04
N GLU A 20 13.56 -11.14 2.09
CA GLU A 20 12.51 -12.17 2.05
C GLU A 20 11.10 -11.56 2.14
N ARG A 21 10.93 -10.48 2.92
CA ARG A 21 9.62 -9.86 3.20
C ARG A 21 9.27 -8.71 2.26
N GLY A 22 10.22 -8.25 1.44
CA GLY A 22 10.02 -7.09 0.58
C GLY A 22 9.75 -5.82 1.40
N PHE A 23 8.56 -5.27 1.28
CA PHE A 23 8.13 -4.07 1.96
C PHE A 23 7.36 -4.32 3.27
N LEU A 24 7.08 -5.57 3.60
CA LEU A 24 6.53 -5.90 4.92
C LEU A 24 7.58 -5.69 6.02
N PRO A 25 7.16 -5.25 7.21
CA PRO A 25 8.09 -4.95 8.30
C PRO A 25 8.82 -6.19 8.82
N ASP A 26 10.03 -5.94 9.31
CA ASP A 26 10.81 -6.88 10.10
C ASP A 26 11.41 -6.12 11.29
N PRO A 27 11.08 -6.53 12.53
CA PRO A 27 10.18 -7.61 12.95
C PRO A 27 8.70 -7.37 12.55
N ASP A 28 7.84 -8.36 12.86
CA ASP A 28 6.38 -8.24 12.72
C ASP A 28 5.86 -6.97 13.39
N PRO A 29 4.71 -6.43 12.96
CA PRO A 29 4.14 -5.23 13.55
C PRO A 29 3.96 -5.34 15.07
N LEU A 30 4.25 -4.25 15.78
CA LEU A 30 4.16 -4.18 17.24
C LEU A 30 2.72 -4.44 17.72
N LEU A 31 2.57 -5.25 18.78
CA LEU A 31 1.25 -5.65 19.30
C LEU A 31 0.66 -4.63 20.28
N GLU A 32 1.48 -3.97 21.08
CA GLU A 32 1.05 -2.99 22.08
C GLU A 32 2.04 -1.82 22.14
N LEU A 33 1.52 -0.61 22.39
CA LEU A 33 2.34 0.57 22.65
C LEU A 33 2.85 0.57 24.11
N PRO A 34 3.86 1.39 24.43
CA PRO A 34 4.23 1.63 25.80
C PRO A 34 3.04 2.09 26.67
N LEU A 35 3.04 1.73 27.94
CA LEU A 35 1.91 1.95 28.88
C LEU A 35 1.38 3.39 28.88
N ALA A 36 2.22 4.38 28.64
CA ALA A 36 1.83 5.80 28.53
C ALA A 36 0.80 6.06 27.41
N TYR A 37 0.71 5.18 26.42
CA TYR A 37 -0.20 5.27 25.26
C TYR A 37 -1.33 4.25 25.31
N ARG A 38 -1.56 3.63 26.45
CA ARG A 38 -2.57 2.58 26.65
C ARG A 38 -3.98 3.01 26.21
N ALA A 39 -4.33 4.28 26.37
CA ALA A 39 -5.64 4.78 25.95
C ALA A 39 -5.87 4.62 24.43
N TRP A 40 -4.82 4.71 23.59
CA TRP A 40 -4.95 4.43 22.15
C TRP A 40 -5.15 2.93 21.88
N ASP A 41 -4.47 2.05 22.61
CA ASP A 41 -4.65 0.59 22.48
C ASP A 41 -6.05 0.16 22.97
N GLU A 42 -6.56 0.74 24.04
CA GLU A 42 -7.92 0.49 24.54
C GLU A 42 -8.99 0.94 23.55
N LEU A 43 -8.86 2.16 22.99
CA LEU A 43 -9.76 2.66 21.96
C LEU A 43 -9.70 1.80 20.69
N ASN A 44 -8.49 1.37 20.28
CA ASN A 44 -8.31 0.47 19.15
C ASN A 44 -9.09 -0.84 19.34
N ASN A 45 -9.01 -1.44 20.50
CA ASN A 45 -9.66 -2.70 20.79
C ASN A 45 -11.20 -2.56 20.89
N ALA A 46 -11.69 -1.42 21.36
CA ALA A 46 -13.12 -1.14 21.49
C ALA A 46 -13.75 -0.61 20.18
N MET A 47 -12.93 -0.20 19.20
CA MET A 47 -13.40 0.50 18.00
C MET A 47 -14.53 -0.20 17.23
N PRO A 48 -14.51 -1.53 16.99
CA PRO A 48 -15.58 -2.21 16.29
C PRO A 48 -16.93 -2.09 17.03
N GLU A 49 -16.95 -2.28 18.34
CA GLU A 49 -18.16 -2.15 19.16
C GLU A 49 -18.68 -0.71 19.19
N LEU A 50 -17.77 0.25 19.40
CA LEU A 50 -18.11 1.68 19.43
C LEU A 50 -18.70 2.16 18.11
N LEU A 51 -18.18 1.68 16.97
CA LEU A 51 -18.72 2.02 15.65
C LEU A 51 -20.10 1.38 15.41
N HIS A 52 -20.32 0.15 15.88
CA HIS A 52 -21.64 -0.50 15.80
C HIS A 52 -22.72 0.25 16.59
N ASN A 53 -22.34 0.83 17.74
CA ASN A 53 -23.25 1.55 18.63
C ASN A 53 -23.35 3.05 18.29
N ASN A 54 -22.61 3.55 17.31
CA ASN A 54 -22.42 4.99 17.00
C ASN A 54 -21.78 5.82 18.12
N ASP A 55 -21.08 5.17 19.07
CA ASP A 55 -20.45 5.81 20.24
C ASP A 55 -18.99 6.21 20.00
N PHE A 56 -18.41 5.89 18.83
CA PHE A 56 -16.97 6.07 18.59
C PHE A 56 -16.50 7.52 18.71
N ARG A 57 -17.27 8.48 18.18
CA ARG A 57 -16.91 9.91 18.27
C ARG A 57 -16.88 10.41 19.71
N ASP A 58 -17.84 10.01 20.51
CA ASP A 58 -17.91 10.38 21.92
C ASP A 58 -16.78 9.74 22.73
N ALA A 59 -16.50 8.45 22.51
CA ALA A 59 -15.39 7.77 23.13
C ALA A 59 -14.03 8.42 22.76
N LEU A 60 -13.83 8.76 21.50
CA LEU A 60 -12.60 9.44 21.04
C LEU A 60 -12.49 10.84 21.65
N ASN A 61 -13.55 11.62 21.72
CA ASN A 61 -13.53 12.95 22.33
C ASN A 61 -13.19 12.92 23.83
N ASN A 62 -13.45 11.80 24.51
CA ASN A 62 -13.20 11.63 25.93
C ASN A 62 -11.79 11.07 26.26
N ILE A 63 -11.01 10.58 25.29
CA ILE A 63 -9.64 10.17 25.60
C ILE A 63 -8.73 11.40 25.82
N PRO A 64 -7.71 11.29 26.71
CA PRO A 64 -6.79 12.40 26.91
C PRO A 64 -5.96 12.67 25.66
N GLN A 65 -5.59 13.94 25.45
CA GLN A 65 -4.56 14.26 24.48
C GLN A 65 -3.21 13.77 25.00
N LEU A 66 -2.63 12.77 24.34
CA LEU A 66 -1.33 12.22 24.70
C LEU A 66 -0.21 12.90 23.92
N ASP A 67 0.93 13.14 24.60
CA ASP A 67 2.14 13.65 23.97
C ASP A 67 2.86 12.53 23.20
N PRO A 68 2.97 12.59 21.85
CA PRO A 68 3.61 11.54 21.07
C PRO A 68 5.14 11.59 21.08
N SER A 69 5.77 12.55 21.76
CA SER A 69 7.23 12.74 21.76
C SER A 69 7.99 11.52 22.29
N GLY A 70 7.38 10.74 23.19
CA GLY A 70 7.96 9.52 23.75
C GLY A 70 7.87 8.29 22.83
N ILE A 71 7.12 8.34 21.73
CA ILE A 71 7.05 7.26 20.74
C ILE A 71 8.39 7.14 20.01
N LYS A 72 8.97 5.93 19.97
CA LYS A 72 10.22 5.66 19.25
C LYS A 72 9.96 5.47 17.77
N ASN A 73 10.97 5.76 16.94
CA ASN A 73 10.93 5.46 15.51
C ASN A 73 10.93 3.93 15.28
N GLY A 74 10.37 3.51 14.14
CA GLY A 74 10.19 2.11 13.80
C GLY A 74 8.86 1.56 14.29
N PRO A 75 8.79 0.36 14.91
CA PRO A 75 7.54 -0.33 15.21
C PRO A 75 6.53 0.46 16.05
N GLU A 76 6.99 1.25 17.05
CA GLU A 76 6.09 2.10 17.84
C GLU A 76 5.48 3.23 17.00
N LEU A 77 6.28 3.86 16.13
CA LEU A 77 5.82 4.92 15.22
C LEU A 77 4.82 4.36 14.19
N ASP A 78 5.10 3.19 13.60
CA ASP A 78 4.22 2.57 12.62
C ASP A 78 2.90 2.14 13.25
N ARG A 79 2.92 1.59 14.48
CA ARG A 79 1.69 1.27 15.21
C ARG A 79 0.88 2.52 15.54
N SER A 80 1.52 3.57 16.06
CA SER A 80 0.83 4.83 16.36
C SER A 80 0.23 5.46 15.12
N MET A 81 0.98 5.47 14.00
CA MET A 81 0.48 5.98 12.73
C MET A 81 -0.73 5.20 12.22
N ARG A 82 -0.72 3.86 12.34
CA ARG A 82 -1.87 3.02 11.98
C ARG A 82 -3.08 3.39 12.86
N GLN A 83 -2.92 3.36 14.18
CA GLN A 83 -4.03 3.59 15.11
C GLN A 83 -4.66 4.96 14.91
N LEU A 84 -3.86 6.01 14.98
CA LEU A 84 -4.36 7.38 14.92
C LEU A 84 -4.96 7.72 13.56
N SER A 85 -4.37 7.24 12.45
CA SER A 85 -4.92 7.47 11.12
C SER A 85 -6.24 6.72 10.90
N MET A 86 -6.37 5.48 11.39
CA MET A 86 -7.65 4.76 11.31
C MET A 86 -8.71 5.39 12.22
N PHE A 87 -8.34 5.92 13.39
CA PHE A 87 -9.27 6.69 14.23
C PHE A 87 -9.77 7.93 13.47
N ALA A 88 -8.88 8.65 12.79
CA ALA A 88 -9.27 9.83 12.00
C ALA A 88 -10.23 9.46 10.86
N ASN A 89 -9.95 8.37 10.14
CA ASN A 89 -10.85 7.90 9.09
C ASN A 89 -12.22 7.48 9.64
N ALA A 90 -12.26 6.81 10.80
CA ALA A 90 -13.52 6.47 11.45
C ALA A 90 -14.28 7.71 11.91
N TYR A 91 -13.58 8.67 12.53
CA TYR A 91 -14.19 9.91 13.03
C TYR A 91 -14.80 10.75 11.91
N VAL A 92 -14.11 10.86 10.77
CA VAL A 92 -14.57 11.68 9.64
C VAL A 92 -15.63 10.97 8.81
N ASN A 93 -15.40 9.70 8.46
CA ASN A 93 -16.19 9.00 7.45
C ASN A 93 -17.38 8.21 8.01
N TRP A 94 -17.60 8.20 9.33
CA TRP A 94 -18.70 7.49 9.98
C TRP A 94 -19.42 8.36 11.00
N GLY A 95 -20.75 8.15 11.12
CA GLY A 95 -21.64 8.88 12.00
C GLY A 95 -22.77 9.57 11.22
N GLU A 96 -23.81 10.00 11.94
CA GLU A 96 -25.03 10.58 11.35
C GLU A 96 -24.77 11.94 10.71
N GLU A 97 -23.91 12.75 11.35
CA GLU A 97 -23.62 14.12 10.89
C GLU A 97 -22.20 14.21 10.33
N PRO A 98 -22.03 14.90 9.18
CA PRO A 98 -20.71 15.21 8.65
C PRO A 98 -19.89 16.06 9.62
N VAL A 99 -18.60 15.77 9.74
CA VAL A 99 -17.68 16.58 10.53
C VAL A 99 -16.81 17.45 9.63
N LYS A 100 -16.42 18.62 10.12
CA LYS A 100 -15.54 19.58 9.44
C LYS A 100 -14.14 19.60 10.05
N SER A 101 -13.96 18.97 11.21
CA SER A 101 -12.69 18.98 11.93
C SER A 101 -12.44 17.65 12.66
N ILE A 102 -11.18 17.39 12.93
CA ILE A 102 -10.68 16.35 13.83
C ILE A 102 -10.29 17.01 15.14
N PRO A 103 -10.76 16.52 16.32
CA PRO A 103 -10.53 17.15 17.59
C PRO A 103 -9.06 17.14 18.02
N LYS A 104 -8.65 18.11 18.84
CA LYS A 104 -7.24 18.34 19.25
C LYS A 104 -6.54 17.12 19.82
N ASN A 105 -7.25 16.33 20.62
CA ASN A 105 -6.70 15.14 21.25
C ASN A 105 -6.32 14.04 20.27
N LEU A 106 -6.85 14.07 19.05
CA LEU A 106 -6.44 13.21 17.93
C LEU A 106 -5.57 13.97 16.91
N ALA A 107 -5.96 15.20 16.54
CA ALA A 107 -5.30 15.95 15.49
C ALA A 107 -3.82 16.23 15.78
N ILE A 108 -3.52 16.69 17.00
CA ILE A 108 -2.14 17.06 17.39
C ILE A 108 -1.21 15.84 17.37
N PRO A 109 -1.48 14.73 18.09
CA PRO A 109 -0.60 13.58 18.06
C PRO A 109 -0.54 12.92 16.67
N LEU A 110 -1.65 12.83 15.94
CA LEU A 110 -1.65 12.28 14.59
C LEU A 110 -0.75 13.08 13.64
N TRP A 111 -0.83 14.42 13.71
CA TRP A 111 -0.01 15.28 12.85
C TRP A 111 1.48 15.13 13.12
N GLU A 112 1.89 15.07 14.39
CA GLU A 112 3.27 14.85 14.75
C GLU A 112 3.79 13.48 14.33
N ILE A 113 3.02 12.42 14.61
CA ILE A 113 3.35 11.04 14.20
C ILE A 113 3.44 10.95 12.66
N ALA A 114 2.51 11.55 11.93
CA ALA A 114 2.51 11.61 10.47
C ALA A 114 3.75 12.33 9.93
N HIS A 115 4.10 13.48 10.51
CA HIS A 115 5.31 14.24 10.15
C HIS A 115 6.58 13.39 10.34
N ARG A 116 6.72 12.74 11.49
CA ARG A 116 7.86 11.87 11.79
C ARG A 116 7.91 10.64 10.89
N SER A 117 6.75 10.08 10.52
CA SER A 117 6.65 8.95 9.59
C SER A 117 6.87 9.35 8.13
N GLY A 118 6.86 10.65 7.82
CA GLY A 118 6.98 11.21 6.47
C GLY A 118 5.80 10.87 5.57
N ARG A 119 4.60 10.70 6.13
CA ARG A 119 3.36 10.38 5.43
C ARG A 119 2.24 11.34 5.81
N PRO A 120 1.21 11.57 4.96
CA PRO A 120 0.05 12.38 5.33
C PRO A 120 -0.70 11.79 6.53
N PRO A 121 -1.36 12.64 7.36
CA PRO A 121 -2.07 12.23 8.58
C PRO A 121 -3.44 11.61 8.29
N ILE A 122 -3.48 10.56 7.50
CA ILE A 122 -4.67 9.82 7.08
C ILE A 122 -4.30 8.33 6.89
N ALA A 123 -5.27 7.43 6.97
CA ALA A 123 -5.05 6.02 6.70
C ALA A 123 -4.64 5.78 5.24
N SER A 124 -3.59 5.00 5.04
CA SER A 124 -3.02 4.66 3.74
C SER A 124 -2.74 3.16 3.66
N HIS A 125 -2.38 2.65 2.49
CA HIS A 125 -1.98 1.26 2.31
C HIS A 125 -0.94 0.81 3.35
N ALA A 126 0.02 1.67 3.68
CA ALA A 126 1.02 1.35 4.70
C ALA A 126 0.42 1.15 6.10
N SER A 127 -0.63 1.91 6.46
CA SER A 127 -1.33 1.75 7.74
C SER A 127 -2.21 0.50 7.76
N ILE A 128 -3.08 0.34 6.75
CA ILE A 128 -4.14 -0.69 6.77
C ILE A 128 -3.68 -2.06 6.28
N VAL A 129 -2.54 -2.14 5.59
CA VAL A 129 -1.98 -3.40 5.05
C VAL A 129 -0.61 -3.68 5.65
N LEU A 130 0.42 -2.84 5.37
CA LEU A 130 1.80 -3.19 5.72
C LEU A 130 2.01 -3.35 7.23
N SER A 131 1.30 -2.59 8.08
CA SER A 131 1.44 -2.63 9.54
C SER A 131 0.20 -3.13 10.31
N ASN A 132 -0.81 -3.70 9.62
CA ASN A 132 -2.08 -4.10 10.23
C ASN A 132 -2.28 -5.62 10.34
N TRP A 133 -1.25 -6.34 10.71
CA TRP A 133 -1.32 -7.80 10.84
C TRP A 133 -0.41 -8.32 11.96
N ARG A 134 -0.73 -9.51 12.46
CA ARG A 134 0.16 -10.33 13.29
C ARG A 134 0.05 -11.79 12.90
N ARG A 135 1.09 -12.56 13.08
CA ARG A 135 1.03 -14.02 12.91
C ARG A 135 0.30 -14.67 14.10
N ILE A 136 -0.48 -15.71 13.82
CA ILE A 136 -1.11 -16.58 14.80
C ILE A 136 -0.05 -17.50 15.39
N ASP A 137 0.67 -18.20 14.51
CA ASP A 137 1.90 -18.94 14.81
C ASP A 137 3.10 -18.07 14.41
N PRO A 138 3.87 -17.54 15.38
CA PRO A 138 5.01 -16.65 15.11
C PRO A 138 6.11 -17.28 14.24
N ASP A 139 6.24 -18.61 14.28
CA ASP A 139 7.24 -19.35 13.51
C ASP A 139 6.70 -19.78 12.12
N GLY A 140 5.38 -19.65 11.91
CA GLY A 140 4.73 -19.98 10.65
C GLY A 140 4.93 -18.90 9.56
N PRO A 141 4.50 -19.19 8.32
CA PRO A 141 4.65 -18.27 7.20
C PRO A 141 3.71 -17.06 7.31
N ILE A 142 4.05 -15.97 6.60
CA ILE A 142 3.18 -14.79 6.43
C ILE A 142 2.19 -15.10 5.29
N VAL A 143 1.11 -15.80 5.61
CA VAL A 143 0.00 -16.16 4.71
C VAL A 143 -1.33 -15.87 5.39
N PRO A 144 -2.40 -15.54 4.66
CA PRO A 144 -3.67 -15.09 5.26
C PRO A 144 -4.22 -15.99 6.36
N GLU A 145 -4.06 -17.32 6.24
CA GLU A 145 -4.53 -18.31 7.22
C GLU A 145 -3.78 -18.24 8.55
N ASN A 146 -2.52 -17.80 8.52
CA ASN A 146 -1.68 -17.64 9.72
C ASN A 146 -1.69 -16.19 10.25
N LEU A 147 -2.60 -15.34 9.77
CA LEU A 147 -2.65 -13.93 10.15
C LEU A 147 -3.94 -13.56 10.86
N LYS A 148 -3.85 -12.52 11.69
CA LYS A 148 -4.96 -11.75 12.24
C LYS A 148 -4.68 -10.27 12.06
N THR A 149 -5.74 -9.48 11.86
CA THR A 149 -5.67 -8.02 11.87
C THR A 149 -5.35 -7.50 13.29
N LEU A 150 -4.71 -6.35 13.35
CA LEU A 150 -4.42 -5.63 14.61
C LEU A 150 -5.41 -4.51 14.88
N GLN A 151 -6.11 -4.06 13.86
CA GLN A 151 -7.13 -3.01 13.94
C GLN A 151 -8.16 -3.20 12.84
N ASN A 152 -9.43 -3.04 13.18
CA ASN A 152 -10.56 -3.07 12.27
C ASN A 152 -11.47 -1.89 12.55
N PHE A 153 -12.25 -1.49 11.54
CA PHE A 153 -13.37 -0.59 11.74
C PHE A 153 -14.55 -1.35 12.36
N PHE A 154 -15.31 -2.08 11.56
CA PHE A 154 -16.41 -2.89 12.08
C PHE A 154 -16.02 -4.30 12.48
N GLY A 155 -14.87 -4.77 12.02
CA GLY A 155 -14.49 -6.16 12.19
C GLY A 155 -15.31 -7.13 11.34
N GLY A 156 -15.09 -8.41 11.60
CA GLY A 156 -15.72 -9.49 10.85
C GLY A 156 -14.84 -10.02 9.72
N LYS A 157 -15.24 -11.21 9.21
CA LYS A 157 -14.39 -11.99 8.31
C LYS A 157 -14.10 -11.27 6.98
N ASP A 158 -15.04 -10.48 6.47
CA ASP A 158 -14.91 -9.77 5.19
C ASP A 158 -13.87 -8.65 5.29
N GLU A 159 -13.89 -7.86 6.39
CA GLU A 159 -12.92 -6.80 6.63
C GLU A 159 -11.53 -7.38 6.90
N ASP A 160 -11.43 -8.38 7.79
CA ASP A 160 -10.19 -9.09 8.05
C ASP A 160 -9.58 -9.58 6.74
N TRP A 161 -10.37 -10.27 5.92
CA TRP A 161 -9.88 -10.88 4.70
C TRP A 161 -9.44 -9.86 3.65
N PHE A 162 -10.10 -8.71 3.56
CA PHE A 162 -9.67 -7.62 2.69
C PHE A 162 -8.23 -7.19 2.99
N TYR A 163 -7.90 -6.99 4.27
CA TYR A 163 -6.54 -6.64 4.65
C TYR A 163 -5.58 -7.81 4.51
N LEU A 164 -5.93 -8.98 5.02
CA LEU A 164 -5.02 -10.13 5.09
C LEU A 164 -4.71 -10.74 3.72
N ALA A 165 -5.67 -10.80 2.80
CA ALA A 165 -5.41 -11.20 1.42
C ALA A 165 -4.44 -10.24 0.73
N THR A 166 -4.56 -8.93 1.01
CA THR A 166 -3.63 -7.92 0.49
C THR A 166 -2.23 -8.07 1.12
N VAL A 167 -2.12 -8.38 2.43
CA VAL A 167 -0.84 -8.75 3.06
C VAL A 167 -0.24 -9.98 2.38
N GLY A 168 -1.06 -10.97 2.00
CA GLY A 168 -0.62 -12.13 1.24
C GLY A 168 0.01 -11.76 -0.10
N VAL A 169 -0.55 -10.79 -0.82
CA VAL A 169 0.04 -10.24 -2.06
C VAL A 169 1.40 -9.61 -1.79
N GLU A 170 1.51 -8.77 -0.75
CA GLU A 170 2.78 -8.12 -0.36
C GLU A 170 3.83 -9.15 0.09
N SER A 171 3.42 -10.21 0.80
CA SER A 171 4.32 -11.29 1.26
C SER A 171 4.93 -12.05 0.07
N VAL A 172 4.10 -12.48 -0.88
CA VAL A 172 4.59 -13.10 -2.13
C VAL A 172 5.48 -12.12 -2.90
N GLY A 173 5.12 -10.84 -2.88
CA GLY A 173 5.88 -9.75 -3.47
C GLY A 173 7.30 -9.59 -2.93
N GLY A 174 7.56 -9.97 -1.68
CA GLY A 174 8.91 -9.98 -1.10
C GLY A 174 9.88 -10.82 -1.92
N CYS A 175 9.46 -12.03 -2.31
CA CYS A 175 10.25 -12.89 -3.19
C CYS A 175 10.48 -12.26 -4.57
N ALA A 176 9.50 -11.52 -5.11
CA ALA A 176 9.64 -10.81 -6.39
C ALA A 176 10.72 -9.72 -6.31
N MET A 177 10.76 -8.97 -5.20
CA MET A 177 11.80 -7.95 -4.97
C MET A 177 13.18 -8.58 -4.95
N SER A 178 13.36 -9.71 -4.26
CA SER A 178 14.63 -10.43 -4.22
C SER A 178 15.11 -10.83 -5.62
N LYS A 179 14.22 -11.34 -6.48
CA LYS A 179 14.58 -11.77 -7.84
C LYS A 179 14.84 -10.58 -8.78
N LEU A 180 14.05 -9.52 -8.67
CA LEU A 180 14.30 -8.28 -9.41
C LEU A 180 15.69 -7.71 -9.09
N PHE A 181 16.04 -7.58 -7.82
CA PHE A 181 17.33 -7.04 -7.42
C PHE A 181 18.50 -7.97 -7.77
N SER A 182 18.29 -9.30 -7.70
CA SER A 182 19.28 -10.27 -8.19
C SER A 182 19.54 -10.13 -9.69
N CYS A 183 18.48 -9.90 -10.48
CA CYS A 183 18.59 -9.63 -11.92
C CYS A 183 19.41 -8.36 -12.18
N LEU A 184 19.08 -7.25 -11.50
CA LEU A 184 19.77 -5.98 -11.68
C LEU A 184 21.26 -6.05 -11.25
N ASP A 185 21.55 -6.77 -10.18
CA ASP A 185 22.92 -7.01 -9.73
C ASP A 185 23.71 -7.88 -10.73
N ALA A 186 23.07 -8.93 -11.26
CA ALA A 186 23.67 -9.80 -12.28
C ALA A 186 24.03 -9.03 -13.56
N ILE A 187 23.20 -8.08 -14.00
CA ILE A 187 23.47 -7.20 -15.13
C ILE A 187 24.74 -6.38 -14.87
N LYS A 188 24.85 -5.79 -13.68
CA LYS A 188 26.00 -4.97 -13.29
C LYS A 188 27.32 -5.76 -13.23
N ASN A 189 27.21 -7.04 -12.88
CA ASN A 189 28.36 -7.95 -12.76
C ASN A 189 28.59 -8.79 -14.03
N ASN A 190 27.92 -8.48 -15.15
CA ASN A 190 28.03 -9.17 -16.45
C ASN A 190 27.75 -10.69 -16.35
N LYS A 191 26.80 -11.12 -15.51
CA LYS A 191 26.41 -12.51 -15.29
C LYS A 191 25.14 -12.86 -16.07
N SER A 192 25.21 -12.96 -17.39
CA SER A 192 24.08 -13.11 -18.31
C SER A 192 23.13 -14.28 -17.96
N ASN A 193 23.69 -15.43 -17.58
CA ASN A 193 22.88 -16.61 -17.21
C ASN A 193 22.00 -16.32 -15.98
N ILE A 194 22.53 -15.57 -14.99
CA ILE A 194 21.77 -15.21 -13.79
C ILE A 194 20.66 -14.24 -14.14
N VAL A 195 20.86 -13.34 -15.10
CA VAL A 195 19.82 -12.39 -15.55
C VAL A 195 18.60 -13.15 -16.07
N VAL A 196 18.80 -14.08 -17.00
CA VAL A 196 17.70 -14.89 -17.59
C VAL A 196 17.01 -15.72 -16.53
N THR A 197 17.77 -16.41 -15.68
CA THR A 197 17.19 -17.22 -14.58
C THR A 197 16.37 -16.36 -13.63
N SER A 198 16.91 -15.20 -13.20
CA SER A 198 16.21 -14.30 -12.28
C SER A 198 14.92 -13.73 -12.89
N LEU A 199 14.88 -13.43 -14.19
CA LEU A 199 13.67 -12.99 -14.88
C LEU A 199 12.61 -14.10 -14.97
N ASN A 200 13.02 -15.35 -15.28
CA ASN A 200 12.09 -16.48 -15.29
C ASN A 200 11.52 -16.76 -13.89
N ASP A 201 12.36 -16.71 -12.85
CA ASP A 201 11.92 -16.82 -11.46
C ASP A 201 10.96 -15.69 -11.10
N LEU A 202 11.28 -14.45 -11.47
CA LEU A 202 10.42 -13.29 -11.26
C LEU A 202 9.07 -13.46 -11.94
N ALA A 203 9.03 -13.92 -13.18
CA ALA A 203 7.79 -14.18 -13.91
C ALA A 203 6.93 -15.24 -13.19
N SER A 204 7.57 -16.30 -12.66
CA SER A 204 6.88 -17.32 -11.87
C SER A 204 6.29 -16.74 -10.56
N ILE A 205 7.03 -15.83 -9.90
CA ILE A 205 6.54 -15.18 -8.67
C ILE A 205 5.42 -14.19 -9.00
N ILE A 206 5.51 -13.43 -10.10
CA ILE A 206 4.41 -12.55 -10.54
C ILE A 206 3.13 -13.36 -10.81
N HIS A 207 3.24 -14.58 -11.34
CA HIS A 207 2.10 -15.49 -11.43
C HIS A 207 1.52 -15.84 -10.05
N LYS A 208 2.36 -16.12 -9.05
CA LYS A 208 1.91 -16.36 -7.67
C LYS A 208 1.25 -15.13 -7.04
N ILE A 209 1.74 -13.92 -7.35
CA ILE A 209 1.09 -12.65 -6.96
C ILE A 209 -0.32 -12.56 -7.54
N ASN A 210 -0.52 -12.97 -8.81
CA ASN A 210 -1.84 -13.04 -9.43
C ASN A 210 -2.78 -14.01 -8.72
N LEU A 211 -2.28 -15.16 -8.29
CA LEU A 211 -3.07 -16.12 -7.51
C LEU A 211 -3.39 -15.58 -6.11
N ALA A 212 -2.44 -14.90 -5.46
CA ALA A 212 -2.67 -14.26 -4.17
C ALA A 212 -3.74 -13.16 -4.24
N LEU A 213 -3.77 -12.39 -5.33
CA LEU A 213 -4.81 -11.37 -5.54
C LEU A 213 -6.21 -11.99 -5.63
N GLU A 214 -6.37 -13.12 -6.34
CA GLU A 214 -7.67 -13.80 -6.50
C GLU A 214 -8.23 -14.35 -5.18
N ARG A 215 -7.39 -14.55 -4.18
CA ARG A 215 -7.81 -14.98 -2.85
C ARG A 215 -8.76 -13.98 -2.16
N MET A 216 -8.81 -12.73 -2.64
CA MET A 216 -9.79 -11.76 -2.15
C MET A 216 -11.22 -12.32 -2.20
N TYR A 217 -11.58 -13.03 -3.26
CA TYR A 217 -12.91 -13.62 -3.45
C TYR A 217 -13.27 -14.77 -2.48
N GLU A 218 -12.28 -15.34 -1.78
CA GLU A 218 -12.52 -16.48 -0.88
C GLU A 218 -13.41 -16.10 0.32
N HIS A 219 -13.19 -14.91 0.90
CA HIS A 219 -13.85 -14.54 2.16
C HIS A 219 -14.23 -13.07 2.29
N CYS A 220 -13.98 -12.24 1.27
CA CYS A 220 -14.43 -10.86 1.24
C CYS A 220 -15.59 -10.72 0.26
N ARG A 221 -16.81 -10.54 0.75
CA ARG A 221 -17.99 -10.33 -0.07
C ARG A 221 -18.05 -8.89 -0.55
N ALA A 222 -18.40 -8.69 -1.81
CA ALA A 222 -18.40 -7.37 -2.44
C ALA A 222 -19.41 -6.41 -1.79
N ASP A 223 -20.62 -6.86 -1.46
CA ASP A 223 -21.64 -6.07 -0.79
C ASP A 223 -21.20 -5.61 0.61
N ILE A 224 -20.55 -6.48 1.38
CA ILE A 224 -20.02 -6.14 2.71
C ILE A 224 -18.83 -5.17 2.57
N PHE A 225 -17.91 -5.43 1.66
CA PHE A 225 -16.81 -4.51 1.40
C PHE A 225 -17.33 -3.11 1.05
N TYR A 226 -18.26 -3.01 0.10
CA TYR A 226 -18.76 -1.73 -0.39
C TYR A 226 -19.44 -0.90 0.69
N HIS A 227 -20.29 -1.52 1.51
CA HIS A 227 -21.12 -0.81 2.50
C HIS A 227 -20.47 -0.66 3.87
N ARG A 228 -19.51 -1.53 4.25
CA ARG A 228 -18.98 -1.57 5.61
C ARG A 228 -17.48 -1.33 5.73
N VAL A 229 -16.69 -1.59 4.68
CA VAL A 229 -15.23 -1.38 4.69
C VAL A 229 -14.84 -0.14 3.90
N ARG A 230 -15.32 -0.07 2.66
CA ARG A 230 -14.97 1.01 1.72
C ARG A 230 -15.25 2.43 2.24
N PRO A 231 -16.35 2.73 2.97
CA PRO A 231 -16.58 4.08 3.51
C PRO A 231 -15.41 4.62 4.33
N PHE A 232 -14.78 3.78 5.14
CA PHE A 232 -13.63 4.17 5.97
C PHE A 232 -12.32 4.36 5.19
N LEU A 233 -12.24 3.85 3.97
CA LEU A 233 -11.06 3.98 3.12
C LEU A 233 -11.05 5.27 2.30
N LYS A 234 -12.14 6.04 2.31
CA LYS A 234 -12.26 7.30 1.60
C LYS A 234 -11.25 8.34 2.11
N GLY A 235 -10.87 9.24 1.22
CA GLY A 235 -10.15 10.47 1.55
C GLY A 235 -11.06 11.49 2.24
N TRP A 236 -10.53 12.67 2.43
CA TRP A 236 -11.31 13.77 2.95
C TRP A 236 -12.24 14.38 1.89
N PRO A 237 -13.37 14.98 2.29
CA PRO A 237 -14.25 15.71 1.37
C PRO A 237 -13.51 16.82 0.61
N ASP A 238 -14.07 17.29 -0.50
CA ASP A 238 -13.47 18.32 -1.35
C ASP A 238 -13.26 19.67 -0.64
N ASP A 239 -14.09 19.98 0.36
CA ASP A 239 -13.92 21.14 1.22
C ASP A 239 -12.88 20.93 2.33
N GLY A 240 -12.32 19.72 2.43
CA GLY A 240 -11.26 19.37 3.35
C GLY A 240 -11.69 19.23 4.81
N ILE A 241 -10.73 18.86 5.65
CA ILE A 241 -10.90 18.66 7.10
C ILE A 241 -9.88 19.50 7.86
N VAL A 242 -10.32 20.22 8.89
CA VAL A 242 -9.48 20.98 9.81
C VAL A 242 -8.89 20.06 10.86
N TYR A 243 -7.60 20.18 11.12
CA TYR A 243 -6.91 19.50 12.22
C TYR A 243 -6.78 20.50 13.39
N GLU A 244 -7.70 20.40 14.35
CA GLU A 244 -7.80 21.37 15.45
C GLU A 244 -6.49 21.46 16.26
N GLY A 245 -6.06 22.67 16.54
CA GLY A 245 -4.83 22.93 17.28
C GLY A 245 -3.54 22.74 16.48
N VAL A 246 -3.65 22.34 15.19
CA VAL A 246 -2.53 22.18 14.27
C VAL A 246 -2.60 23.20 13.13
N ASN A 247 -3.75 23.27 12.47
CA ASN A 247 -3.96 24.14 11.31
C ASN A 247 -5.42 24.60 11.28
N GLU A 248 -5.64 25.90 11.01
CA GLU A 248 -6.99 26.47 10.87
C GLU A 248 -7.56 26.26 9.47
N GLU A 249 -6.70 26.01 8.46
CA GLU A 249 -7.13 25.77 7.10
C GLU A 249 -7.46 24.27 6.87
N PRO A 250 -8.60 23.95 6.22
CA PRO A 250 -8.93 22.59 5.84
C PRO A 250 -7.84 21.96 4.97
N LYS A 251 -7.57 20.69 5.15
CA LYS A 251 -6.62 19.91 4.37
C LYS A 251 -7.37 18.81 3.61
N ILE A 252 -6.96 18.58 2.37
CA ILE A 252 -7.46 17.51 1.52
C ILE A 252 -6.38 16.43 1.42
N PHE A 253 -6.76 15.20 1.77
CA PHE A 253 -5.90 14.02 1.63
C PHE A 253 -6.66 12.90 0.93
N PHE A 254 -5.95 12.12 0.13
CA PHE A 254 -6.50 10.94 -0.52
C PHE A 254 -6.57 9.77 0.45
N GLY A 255 -7.60 8.96 0.31
CA GLY A 255 -7.79 7.76 1.11
C GLY A 255 -6.87 6.61 0.73
N GLY A 256 -7.06 5.48 1.39
CA GLY A 256 -6.31 4.25 1.14
C GLY A 256 -6.56 3.71 -0.26
N SER A 257 -5.49 3.45 -1.01
CA SER A 257 -5.55 2.97 -2.39
C SER A 257 -4.46 1.93 -2.67
N ALA A 258 -4.77 0.93 -3.49
CA ALA A 258 -3.77 -0.02 -4.00
C ALA A 258 -2.66 0.66 -4.82
N ALA A 259 -2.91 1.84 -5.38
CA ALA A 259 -1.88 2.66 -6.04
C ALA A 259 -0.76 3.14 -5.08
N GLN A 260 -1.00 3.06 -3.77
CA GLN A 260 0.00 3.33 -2.72
C GLN A 260 0.86 2.09 -2.39
N SER A 261 0.64 0.94 -3.05
CA SER A 261 1.50 -0.22 -2.88
C SER A 261 2.90 0.05 -3.46
N SER A 262 3.90 -0.10 -2.61
CA SER A 262 5.31 0.05 -2.99
C SER A 262 5.78 -1.09 -3.89
N LEU A 263 5.20 -2.28 -3.73
CA LEU A 263 5.53 -3.47 -4.51
C LEU A 263 5.30 -3.26 -6.01
N LEU A 264 4.09 -2.84 -6.38
CA LEU A 264 3.71 -2.73 -7.80
C LEU A 264 4.51 -1.62 -8.51
N GLN A 265 4.64 -0.46 -7.89
CA GLN A 265 5.42 0.63 -8.48
C GLN A 265 6.92 0.32 -8.54
N THR A 266 7.45 -0.52 -7.63
CA THR A 266 8.85 -0.98 -7.69
C THR A 266 9.05 -2.00 -8.81
N LEU A 267 8.10 -2.91 -9.03
CA LEU A 267 8.12 -3.82 -10.18
C LEU A 267 8.08 -3.05 -11.51
N ASP A 268 7.22 -2.05 -11.60
CA ASP A 268 7.14 -1.18 -12.79
C ASP A 268 8.49 -0.50 -13.06
N ALA A 269 9.01 0.21 -12.08
CA ALA A 269 10.29 0.92 -12.24
C ALA A 269 11.45 -0.02 -12.54
N GLY A 270 11.52 -1.19 -11.89
CA GLY A 270 12.57 -2.18 -12.09
C GLY A 270 12.53 -2.89 -13.45
N LEU A 271 11.33 -3.12 -13.97
CA LEU A 271 11.09 -3.69 -15.30
C LEU A 271 11.06 -2.61 -16.40
N GLY A 272 11.13 -1.32 -16.03
CA GLY A 272 11.13 -0.21 -16.98
C GLY A 272 9.74 0.10 -17.56
N ILE A 273 8.67 -0.28 -16.87
CA ILE A 273 7.31 0.14 -17.21
C ILE A 273 7.16 1.59 -16.80
N THR A 274 6.71 2.43 -17.72
CA THR A 274 6.46 3.85 -17.48
C THR A 274 4.99 4.17 -17.71
N HIS A 275 4.49 5.16 -16.99
CA HIS A 275 3.11 5.63 -17.06
C HIS A 275 3.08 7.10 -17.53
N PRO A 276 3.29 7.36 -18.85
CA PRO A 276 3.42 8.72 -19.37
C PRO A 276 2.09 9.46 -19.52
N SER A 277 0.94 8.77 -19.44
CA SER A 277 -0.36 9.40 -19.58
C SER A 277 -0.67 10.33 -18.42
N ASP A 278 -1.29 11.48 -18.70
CA ASP A 278 -1.82 12.41 -17.69
C ASP A 278 -2.88 11.76 -16.77
N LYS A 279 -3.46 10.63 -17.21
CA LYS A 279 -4.47 9.87 -16.46
C LYS A 279 -3.87 8.88 -15.46
N SER A 280 -2.59 8.53 -15.59
CA SER A 280 -1.93 7.52 -14.74
C SER A 280 -0.70 8.06 -14.02
N GLY A 281 0.22 8.69 -14.72
CA GLY A 281 1.52 9.10 -14.17
C GLY A 281 1.44 10.07 -13.00
N PRO A 282 0.77 11.23 -13.14
CA PRO A 282 0.65 12.20 -12.03
C PRO A 282 0.01 11.61 -10.79
N PHE A 283 -1.02 10.78 -10.96
CA PHE A 283 -1.68 10.11 -9.84
C PHE A 283 -0.74 9.13 -9.12
N LEU A 284 -0.01 8.28 -9.84
CA LEU A 284 0.95 7.36 -9.24
C LEU A 284 2.06 8.11 -8.47
N ILE A 285 2.57 9.22 -9.03
CA ILE A 285 3.55 10.08 -8.36
C ILE A 285 2.97 10.65 -7.06
N GLN A 286 1.71 11.08 -7.08
CA GLN A 286 1.02 11.61 -5.89
C GLN A 286 0.83 10.52 -4.84
N MET A 287 0.47 9.30 -5.23
CA MET A 287 0.31 8.16 -4.32
C MET A 287 1.61 7.76 -3.61
N ARG A 288 2.78 8.05 -4.18
CA ARG A 288 4.08 7.82 -3.51
C ARG A 288 4.26 8.62 -2.23
N LYS A 289 3.59 9.76 -2.08
CA LYS A 289 3.63 10.56 -0.85
C LYS A 289 3.02 9.84 0.37
N TYR A 290 2.18 8.84 0.11
CA TYR A 290 1.51 8.02 1.12
C TYR A 290 2.29 6.76 1.50
N MET A 291 3.35 6.44 0.75
CA MET A 291 4.27 5.34 1.05
C MET A 291 5.27 5.74 2.15
N PRO A 292 5.83 4.78 2.89
CA PRO A 292 7.00 5.04 3.71
C PRO A 292 8.12 5.66 2.86
N PRO A 293 8.81 6.71 3.34
CA PRO A 293 9.81 7.45 2.52
C PRO A 293 10.91 6.58 1.92
N ASN A 294 11.33 5.54 2.63
CA ASN A 294 12.35 4.61 2.12
C ASN A 294 11.84 3.78 0.94
N HIS A 295 10.55 3.43 0.92
CA HIS A 295 9.94 2.71 -0.20
C HIS A 295 9.89 3.56 -1.46
N SER A 296 9.42 4.80 -1.36
CA SER A 296 9.40 5.73 -2.51
C SER A 296 10.79 6.05 -3.04
N LYS A 297 11.83 6.05 -2.18
CA LYS A 297 13.23 6.18 -2.60
C LYS A 297 13.70 5.03 -3.48
N VAL A 298 13.27 3.79 -3.20
CA VAL A 298 13.61 2.63 -4.05
C VAL A 298 13.07 2.83 -5.46
N ILE A 299 11.81 3.21 -5.58
CA ILE A 299 11.16 3.49 -6.87
C ILE A 299 11.94 4.56 -7.64
N SER A 300 12.20 5.70 -7.00
CA SER A 300 12.93 6.81 -7.61
C SER A 300 14.35 6.43 -8.05
N LEU A 301 15.04 5.58 -7.29
CA LEU A 301 16.37 5.10 -7.64
C LEU A 301 16.33 4.20 -8.89
N LEU A 302 15.32 3.34 -9.02
CA LEU A 302 15.17 2.46 -10.19
C LEU A 302 14.81 3.25 -11.46
N GLU A 303 13.97 4.29 -11.33
CA GLU A 303 13.59 5.17 -12.44
C GLU A 303 14.76 6.02 -12.95
N LEU A 304 15.65 6.46 -12.05
CA LEU A 304 16.84 7.24 -12.43
C LEU A 304 17.81 6.45 -13.33
N ASP A 305 17.90 5.13 -13.14
CA ASP A 305 18.79 4.28 -13.93
C ASP A 305 18.05 2.99 -14.35
N PRO A 306 17.32 2.99 -15.48
CA PRO A 306 16.59 1.81 -15.98
C PRO A 306 17.59 0.76 -16.54
N ILE A 307 18.32 0.12 -15.64
CA ILE A 307 19.44 -0.80 -15.93
C ILE A 307 18.98 -1.95 -16.84
N LEU A 308 17.82 -2.55 -16.53
CA LEU A 308 17.29 -3.70 -17.27
C LEU A 308 16.98 -3.32 -18.73
N LEU A 309 16.29 -2.19 -18.97
CA LEU A 309 15.98 -1.74 -20.34
C LEU A 309 17.25 -1.45 -21.12
N LYS A 310 18.25 -0.79 -20.51
CA LYS A 310 19.52 -0.54 -21.15
C LYS A 310 20.25 -1.84 -21.53
N TYR A 311 20.11 -2.86 -20.69
CA TYR A 311 20.69 -4.17 -20.94
C TYR A 311 19.95 -4.89 -22.07
N LEU A 312 18.63 -4.91 -22.07
CA LEU A 312 17.77 -5.50 -23.12
C LEU A 312 18.08 -4.90 -24.50
N ASN A 313 18.19 -3.57 -24.58
CA ASN A 313 18.49 -2.88 -25.84
C ASN A 313 19.87 -3.24 -26.44
N LYS A 314 20.82 -3.64 -25.62
CA LYS A 314 22.17 -4.04 -26.05
C LYS A 314 22.29 -5.53 -26.36
N ASN A 315 21.38 -6.36 -25.87
CA ASN A 315 21.42 -7.80 -25.99
C ASN A 315 20.30 -8.31 -26.88
N LYS A 316 20.67 -9.07 -27.92
CA LYS A 316 19.71 -9.65 -28.88
C LYS A 316 19.30 -11.09 -28.55
N SER A 317 19.60 -11.61 -27.33
CA SER A 317 19.24 -12.96 -26.93
C SER A 317 17.70 -13.11 -26.92
N ILE A 318 17.21 -14.11 -27.64
CA ILE A 318 15.78 -14.48 -27.67
C ILE A 318 15.34 -14.91 -26.28
N GLU A 319 16.12 -15.74 -25.58
CA GLU A 319 15.82 -16.24 -24.24
C GLU A 319 15.64 -15.10 -23.23
N LEU A 320 16.49 -14.07 -23.32
CA LEU A 320 16.41 -12.87 -22.48
C LEU A 320 15.11 -12.09 -22.74
N LYS A 321 14.79 -11.87 -24.02
CA LYS A 321 13.56 -11.16 -24.41
C LYS A 321 12.32 -11.94 -23.98
N ASP A 322 12.31 -13.26 -24.14
CA ASP A 322 11.20 -14.12 -23.73
C ASP A 322 10.99 -14.12 -22.22
N ALA A 323 12.06 -14.18 -21.42
CA ALA A 323 11.98 -14.10 -19.98
C ALA A 323 11.43 -12.74 -19.51
N TYR A 324 11.87 -11.65 -20.13
CA TYR A 324 11.33 -10.32 -19.87
C TYR A 324 9.85 -10.19 -20.25
N LYS A 325 9.46 -10.63 -21.46
CA LYS A 325 8.06 -10.62 -21.93
C LYS A 325 7.13 -11.39 -20.99
N LYS A 326 7.57 -12.50 -20.38
CA LYS A 326 6.81 -13.24 -19.37
C LYS A 326 6.53 -12.38 -18.14
N CYS A 327 7.50 -11.59 -17.66
CA CYS A 327 7.29 -10.68 -16.52
C CYS A 327 6.25 -9.60 -16.87
N ILE A 328 6.38 -8.95 -18.02
CA ILE A 328 5.43 -7.90 -18.48
C ILE A 328 4.03 -8.49 -18.65
N SER A 329 3.91 -9.67 -19.29
CA SER A 329 2.64 -10.36 -19.45
C SER A 329 1.98 -10.67 -18.10
N GLY A 330 2.77 -11.15 -17.12
CA GLY A 330 2.28 -11.41 -15.77
C GLY A 330 1.73 -10.17 -15.08
N LEU A 331 2.39 -9.01 -15.19
CA LEU A 331 1.90 -7.74 -14.66
C LEU A 331 0.67 -7.20 -15.42
N ASN A 332 0.60 -7.41 -16.74
CA ASN A 332 -0.59 -7.05 -17.50
C ASN A 332 -1.80 -7.88 -17.08
N ILE A 333 -1.61 -9.17 -16.79
CA ILE A 333 -2.64 -10.06 -16.22
C ILE A 333 -3.05 -9.56 -14.82
N PHE A 334 -2.09 -9.17 -13.97
CA PHE A 334 -2.39 -8.59 -12.66
C PHE A 334 -3.32 -7.37 -12.79
N ARG A 335 -2.97 -6.43 -13.66
CA ARG A 335 -3.78 -5.22 -13.88
C ARG A 335 -5.17 -5.52 -14.41
N LYS A 336 -5.28 -6.51 -15.31
CA LYS A 336 -6.58 -6.98 -15.81
C LYS A 336 -7.44 -7.51 -14.66
N LYS A 337 -6.91 -8.44 -13.85
CA LYS A 337 -7.62 -9.03 -12.71
C LYS A 337 -7.98 -7.99 -11.66
N HIS A 338 -7.08 -7.05 -11.38
CA HIS A 338 -7.34 -5.97 -10.43
C HIS A 338 -8.44 -5.01 -10.92
N LEU A 339 -8.49 -4.70 -12.23
CA LEU A 339 -9.58 -3.91 -12.81
C LEU A 339 -10.93 -4.66 -12.69
N GLU A 340 -10.97 -5.94 -13.04
CA GLU A 340 -12.16 -6.79 -12.91
C GLU A 340 -12.64 -6.87 -11.46
N MET A 341 -11.70 -7.01 -10.52
CA MET A 341 -11.98 -6.98 -9.09
C MET A 341 -12.54 -5.63 -8.65
N ALA A 342 -11.94 -4.52 -9.06
CA ALA A 342 -12.43 -3.19 -8.70
C ALA A 342 -13.82 -2.91 -9.25
N ILE A 343 -14.14 -3.37 -10.48
CA ILE A 343 -15.49 -3.30 -11.04
C ILE A 343 -16.46 -4.09 -10.16
N HIS A 344 -16.15 -5.36 -9.86
CA HIS A 344 -17.01 -6.22 -9.04
C HIS A 344 -17.26 -5.67 -7.63
N TYR A 345 -16.21 -5.16 -6.95
CA TYR A 345 -16.30 -4.68 -5.57
C TYR A 345 -16.82 -3.25 -5.43
N ILE A 346 -16.83 -2.47 -6.50
CA ILE A 346 -17.24 -1.06 -6.49
C ILE A 346 -18.39 -0.83 -7.46
N SER A 347 -18.15 -0.85 -8.79
CA SER A 347 -19.18 -0.43 -9.78
C SER A 347 -20.42 -1.31 -9.76
N ASP A 348 -20.27 -2.63 -9.62
CA ASP A 348 -21.42 -3.55 -9.57
C ASP A 348 -22.27 -3.39 -8.30
N GLN A 349 -21.74 -2.72 -7.27
CA GLN A 349 -22.40 -2.48 -5.98
C GLN A 349 -23.10 -1.11 -5.93
N GLU A 350 -22.83 -0.22 -6.89
CA GLU A 350 -23.41 1.12 -6.95
C GLU A 350 -24.88 1.07 -7.36
N LYS A 351 -25.69 1.93 -6.74
CA LYS A 351 -27.06 2.14 -7.21
C LYS A 351 -27.02 2.97 -8.50
N LYS A 352 -28.01 2.75 -9.40
CA LYS A 352 -28.13 3.54 -10.65
C LYS A 352 -28.16 5.04 -10.32
N GLY A 353 -27.14 5.78 -10.81
CA GLY A 353 -27.02 7.24 -10.66
C GLY A 353 -25.96 7.69 -9.66
N GLU A 354 -25.27 6.78 -8.96
CA GLU A 354 -24.07 7.09 -8.18
C GLU A 354 -22.84 6.94 -9.10
N GLU A 355 -22.04 7.98 -9.24
CA GLU A 355 -20.76 7.89 -9.95
C GLU A 355 -19.68 7.33 -9.03
N GLY A 356 -19.09 6.18 -9.41
CA GLY A 356 -18.07 5.49 -8.64
C GLY A 356 -16.71 6.17 -8.66
N GLU A 357 -16.41 6.95 -7.63
CA GLU A 357 -15.04 7.40 -7.39
C GLU A 357 -14.25 6.34 -6.60
N GLY A 358 -13.01 6.09 -7.03
CA GLY A 358 -12.07 5.31 -6.23
C GLY A 358 -11.76 6.01 -4.89
N THR A 359 -11.45 5.26 -3.84
CA THR A 359 -11.07 5.79 -2.52
C THR A 359 -9.87 6.74 -2.58
N GLY A 360 -9.09 6.69 -3.65
CA GLY A 360 -7.99 7.62 -3.96
C GLY A 360 -8.43 8.88 -4.72
N GLY A 361 -9.75 9.16 -4.85
CA GLY A 361 -10.25 10.39 -5.49
C GLY A 361 -10.05 10.43 -7.01
N THR A 362 -10.10 9.28 -7.70
CA THR A 362 -9.97 9.21 -9.16
C THR A 362 -11.08 8.35 -9.75
N GLU A 363 -11.40 8.61 -11.02
CA GLU A 363 -12.16 7.68 -11.85
C GLU A 363 -11.30 6.41 -12.07
N PHE A 364 -11.42 5.46 -11.15
CA PHE A 364 -10.52 4.32 -11.04
C PHE A 364 -10.51 3.42 -12.29
N ILE A 365 -11.64 3.30 -12.99
CA ILE A 365 -11.74 2.49 -14.24
C ILE A 365 -10.80 3.07 -15.29
N THR A 366 -10.85 4.39 -15.50
CA THR A 366 -9.99 5.08 -16.47
C THR A 366 -8.52 4.95 -16.11
N PHE A 367 -8.19 5.16 -14.81
CA PHE A 367 -6.81 4.99 -14.31
C PHE A 367 -6.30 3.56 -14.52
N LEU A 368 -7.02 2.55 -14.06
CA LEU A 368 -6.59 1.14 -14.14
C LEU A 368 -6.51 0.65 -15.57
N THR A 369 -7.45 1.05 -16.43
CA THR A 369 -7.44 0.73 -17.87
C THR A 369 -6.23 1.36 -18.55
N THR A 370 -5.94 2.63 -18.26
CA THR A 370 -4.78 3.33 -18.83
C THR A 370 -3.47 2.66 -18.40
N ALA A 371 -3.28 2.40 -17.11
CA ALA A 371 -2.07 1.75 -16.59
C ALA A 371 -1.87 0.33 -17.17
N ARG A 372 -2.96 -0.42 -17.39
CA ARG A 372 -2.92 -1.70 -18.06
C ARG A 372 -2.48 -1.58 -19.53
N ASN A 373 -3.07 -0.63 -20.28
CA ASN A 373 -2.74 -0.42 -21.68
C ASN A 373 -1.27 0.01 -21.87
N GLU A 374 -0.76 0.88 -21.00
CA GLU A 374 0.65 1.29 -20.98
C GLU A 374 1.60 0.11 -20.76
N THR A 375 1.21 -0.84 -19.88
CA THR A 375 1.97 -2.09 -19.70
C THR A 375 1.90 -2.98 -20.93
N HIS A 376 0.73 -3.08 -21.58
CA HIS A 376 0.53 -3.90 -22.77
C HIS A 376 1.40 -3.43 -23.94
N LEU A 377 1.55 -2.13 -24.15
CA LEU A 377 2.38 -1.55 -25.20
C LEU A 377 3.85 -2.00 -25.16
N LEU A 378 4.36 -2.40 -23.98
CA LEU A 378 5.74 -2.95 -23.87
C LEU A 378 5.83 -4.40 -24.37
N MET A 379 4.71 -5.12 -24.49
CA MET A 379 4.69 -6.47 -25.06
C MET A 379 4.79 -6.44 -26.59
N GLU A 380 4.36 -5.34 -27.22
CA GLU A 380 4.31 -5.15 -28.68
C GLU A 380 5.60 -4.53 -29.24
N LYS A 381 6.43 -3.92 -28.39
CA LYS A 381 7.73 -3.38 -28.82
C LYS A 381 8.70 -4.54 -29.05
N GLU A 382 9.07 -4.76 -30.33
CA GLU A 382 10.04 -5.76 -30.80
C GLU A 382 11.50 -5.45 -30.34
#